data_5466a8e885f925ce76d28e2ece124e54
#
_entry.id   5466a8e885f925ce76d28e2ece124e54
#
_cell.length_a   1.000
_cell.length_b   1.000
_cell.length_c   1.000
_cell.angle_alpha   90.00
_cell.angle_beta   90.00
_cell.angle_gamma   90.00
#
_symmetry.space_group_name_H-M   'P 1'
#
loop_
_entity.id
_entity.type
_entity.pdbx_description
1 polymer ?
#
loop_
_entity_poly.entity_id
_entity_poly.type
_entity_poly.pdbx_seq_one_letter_code
_entity_poly.pdbx_strand_id
1 'polypeptide(L)'
;MKTTHISFLIFDGFPMACLTSMIEPLRVANEVSGSNTFSWQLISENGAPVTASAAITFDVAANISGQTKTDYLVFLAPPKASFQNEQSLSALRHLSRHGCVFCAVSGGVFPLARTKLVSAVPLSVHWCYRANFEKEFPYYLASDQIIEVAQSFITASGAAGGFEVALNLIEERLGSNVSTEVACWFQHPMMRKSGIRQITPVPDASFTK
;
A
#
# COMPACT_ATOMS: atom_id res chain seq x y z
N MET A 1 4.29 -23.52 -7.20
CA MET A 1 3.31 -22.43 -7.37
C MET A 1 3.96 -21.28 -8.15
N LYS A 2 3.18 -20.46 -8.86
CA LYS A 2 3.73 -19.25 -9.51
C LYS A 2 4.06 -18.21 -8.45
N THR A 3 5.26 -17.63 -8.48
CA THR A 3 5.67 -16.54 -7.59
C THR A 3 4.81 -15.30 -7.84
N THR A 4 4.34 -14.67 -6.77
CA THR A 4 3.64 -13.39 -6.78
C THR A 4 4.66 -12.27 -6.68
N HIS A 5 4.70 -11.39 -7.69
CA HIS A 5 5.64 -10.27 -7.77
C HIS A 5 4.99 -8.98 -7.30
N ILE A 6 5.62 -8.31 -6.33
CA ILE A 6 5.11 -7.09 -5.72
C ILE A 6 6.14 -5.97 -5.92
N SER A 7 5.73 -4.88 -6.58
CA SER A 7 6.57 -3.69 -6.71
C SER A 7 6.07 -2.61 -5.76
N PHE A 8 6.96 -2.11 -4.90
CA PHE A 8 6.70 -0.99 -4.01
C PHE A 8 7.19 0.29 -4.66
N LEU A 9 6.26 1.11 -5.14
CA LEU A 9 6.53 2.43 -5.70
C LEU A 9 6.59 3.44 -4.57
N ILE A 10 7.81 3.87 -4.25
CA ILE A 10 8.10 4.77 -3.13
C ILE A 10 8.41 6.18 -3.60
N PHE A 11 7.92 7.17 -2.84
CA PHE A 11 8.14 8.60 -3.09
C PHE A 11 8.80 9.26 -1.88
N ASP A 12 9.61 10.29 -2.10
CA ASP A 12 10.27 11.02 -1.01
C ASP A 12 9.28 11.42 0.09
N GLY A 13 9.65 11.12 1.33
CA GLY A 13 8.84 11.33 2.51
C GLY A 13 7.79 10.24 2.77
N PHE A 14 7.85 9.10 2.08
CA PHE A 14 6.93 7.99 2.35
C PHE A 14 7.07 7.47 3.78
N PRO A 15 5.98 7.00 4.43
CA PRO A 15 6.08 6.40 5.76
C PRO A 15 6.75 5.02 5.72
N MET A 16 7.97 4.91 6.28
CA MET A 16 8.75 3.66 6.29
C MET A 16 7.99 2.49 6.94
N ALA A 17 7.22 2.76 8.00
CA ALA A 17 6.40 1.75 8.65
C ALA A 17 5.40 1.08 7.70
N CYS A 18 4.87 1.80 6.70
CA CYS A 18 3.96 1.23 5.69
C CYS A 18 4.68 0.26 4.75
N LEU A 19 5.95 0.46 4.47
CA LEU A 19 6.77 -0.46 3.67
C LEU A 19 7.06 -1.74 4.45
N THR A 20 7.62 -1.57 5.65
CA THR A 20 8.05 -2.71 6.48
C THR A 20 6.86 -3.56 6.95
N SER A 21 5.71 -2.95 7.22
CA SER A 21 4.49 -3.67 7.59
C SER A 21 3.94 -4.59 6.49
N MET A 22 4.32 -4.36 5.24
CA MET A 22 3.95 -5.26 4.14
C MET A 22 5.07 -6.25 3.79
N ILE A 23 6.32 -5.80 3.72
CA ILE A 23 7.44 -6.68 3.30
C ILE A 23 7.72 -7.76 4.34
N GLU A 24 7.78 -7.41 5.62
CA GLU A 24 8.18 -8.37 6.66
C GLU A 24 7.22 -9.57 6.80
N PRO A 25 5.88 -9.42 6.78
CA PRO A 25 4.99 -10.57 6.74
C PRO A 25 5.20 -11.48 5.53
N LEU A 26 5.43 -10.90 4.34
CA LEU A 26 5.69 -11.67 3.12
C LEU A 26 7.01 -12.44 3.21
N ARG A 27 8.05 -11.85 3.80
CA ARG A 27 9.33 -12.50 4.07
C ARG A 27 9.15 -13.69 5.00
N VAL A 28 8.45 -13.50 6.12
CA VAL A 28 8.16 -14.56 7.09
C VAL A 28 7.31 -15.66 6.46
N ALA A 29 6.34 -15.31 5.62
CA ALA A 29 5.52 -16.31 4.93
C ALA A 29 6.35 -17.21 3.99
N ASN A 30 7.33 -16.65 3.28
CA ASN A 30 8.27 -17.44 2.50
C ASN A 30 9.11 -18.37 3.39
N GLU A 31 9.59 -17.87 4.54
CA GLU A 31 10.39 -18.64 5.50
C GLU A 31 9.57 -19.80 6.10
N VAL A 32 8.39 -19.50 6.65
CA VAL A 32 7.49 -20.50 7.27
C VAL A 32 7.04 -21.56 6.28
N SER A 33 6.70 -21.17 5.07
CA SER A 33 6.25 -22.10 4.02
C SER A 33 7.39 -22.86 3.33
N GLY A 34 8.65 -22.47 3.56
CA GLY A 34 9.82 -23.01 2.87
C GLY A 34 9.79 -22.78 1.36
N SER A 35 9.12 -21.74 0.88
CA SER A 35 8.89 -21.47 -0.54
C SER A 35 9.12 -20.00 -0.90
N ASN A 36 9.46 -19.72 -2.17
CA ASN A 36 9.57 -18.36 -2.71
C ASN A 36 8.23 -17.94 -3.34
N THR A 37 7.15 -17.99 -2.56
CA THR A 37 5.80 -17.62 -3.03
C THR A 37 5.70 -16.15 -3.33
N PHE A 38 6.40 -15.30 -2.58
CA PHE A 38 6.41 -13.85 -2.76
C PHE A 38 7.81 -13.36 -3.13
N SER A 39 7.87 -12.43 -4.06
CA SER A 39 9.06 -11.64 -4.36
C SER A 39 8.70 -10.18 -4.46
N TRP A 40 9.63 -9.30 -4.13
CA TRP A 40 9.38 -7.86 -4.14
C TRP A 40 10.59 -7.08 -4.61
N GLN A 41 10.32 -5.86 -5.02
CA GLN A 41 11.32 -4.86 -5.35
C GLN A 41 10.83 -3.47 -4.93
N LEU A 42 11.78 -2.57 -4.65
CA LEU A 42 11.52 -1.15 -4.51
C LEU A 42 11.75 -0.48 -5.85
N ILE A 43 10.84 0.39 -6.24
CA ILE A 43 10.95 1.22 -7.43
C ILE A 43 10.61 2.67 -7.09
N SER A 44 11.13 3.60 -7.85
CA SER A 44 10.76 5.01 -7.78
C SER A 44 10.32 5.52 -9.16
N GLU A 45 9.88 6.75 -9.26
CA GLU A 45 9.45 7.30 -10.54
C GLU A 45 10.61 7.33 -11.55
N ASN A 46 11.79 7.74 -11.12
CA ASN A 46 12.98 7.96 -11.97
C ASN A 46 14.11 6.95 -11.76
N GLY A 47 13.97 5.99 -10.83
CA GLY A 47 15.01 5.03 -10.48
C GLY A 47 16.07 5.57 -9.52
N ALA A 48 15.92 6.79 -9.00
CA ALA A 48 16.81 7.35 -7.98
C ALA A 48 16.45 6.82 -6.59
N PRO A 49 17.42 6.76 -5.65
CA PRO A 49 17.16 6.46 -4.25
C PRO A 49 16.13 7.41 -3.65
N VAL A 50 15.36 6.94 -2.67
CA VAL A 50 14.25 7.65 -2.05
C VAL A 50 14.44 7.73 -0.54
N THR A 51 14.23 8.90 0.04
CA THR A 51 14.34 9.11 1.48
C THR A 51 12.96 9.03 2.14
N ALA A 52 12.81 8.14 3.10
CA ALA A 52 11.58 7.99 3.88
C ALA A 52 11.36 9.17 4.85
N SER A 53 10.16 9.27 5.41
CA SER A 53 9.81 10.29 6.43
C SER A 53 10.68 10.22 7.69
N ALA A 54 11.26 9.05 7.98
CA ALA A 54 12.20 8.82 9.08
C ALA A 54 13.67 9.19 8.74
N ALA A 55 13.92 9.90 7.64
CA ALA A 55 15.23 10.30 7.16
C ALA A 55 16.18 9.12 6.82
N ILE A 56 15.63 7.96 6.49
CA ILE A 56 16.38 6.80 6.03
C ILE A 56 16.21 6.70 4.50
N THR A 57 17.32 6.58 3.79
CA THR A 57 17.34 6.46 2.32
C THR A 57 17.35 5.00 1.91
N PHE A 58 16.54 4.71 0.91
CA PHE A 58 16.39 3.39 0.30
C PHE A 58 16.84 3.43 -1.15
N ASP A 59 17.71 2.49 -1.52
CA ASP A 59 18.03 2.23 -2.91
C ASP A 59 16.85 1.51 -3.59
N VAL A 60 16.66 1.78 -4.87
CA VAL A 60 15.60 1.17 -5.67
C VAL A 60 16.20 0.35 -6.82
N ALA A 61 15.48 -0.70 -7.20
CA ALA A 61 15.94 -1.62 -8.26
C ALA A 61 15.71 -1.06 -9.67
N ALA A 62 14.67 -0.20 -9.84
CA ALA A 62 14.29 0.30 -11.17
C ALA A 62 13.40 1.56 -11.07
N ASN A 63 13.12 2.16 -12.22
CA ASN A 63 12.07 3.16 -12.37
C ASN A 63 10.73 2.53 -12.77
N ILE A 64 9.63 3.27 -12.56
CA ILE A 64 8.29 2.80 -12.93
C ILE A 64 8.12 2.61 -14.44
N SER A 65 8.75 3.43 -15.26
CA SER A 65 8.62 3.36 -16.73
C SER A 65 9.22 2.08 -17.31
N GLY A 66 10.19 1.46 -16.63
CA GLY A 66 10.76 0.17 -16.99
C GLY A 66 9.95 -1.05 -16.53
N GLN A 67 8.89 -0.84 -15.74
CA GLN A 67 8.08 -1.94 -15.24
C GLN A 67 7.13 -2.46 -16.32
N THR A 68 7.36 -3.69 -16.77
CA THR A 68 6.49 -4.34 -17.76
C THR A 68 5.51 -5.31 -17.13
N LYS A 69 5.82 -5.85 -15.94
CA LYS A 69 4.99 -6.83 -15.25
C LYS A 69 5.23 -6.83 -13.75
N THR A 70 4.15 -6.72 -13.00
CA THR A 70 4.07 -6.98 -11.56
C THR A 70 2.63 -7.41 -11.25
N ASP A 71 2.44 -8.31 -10.28
CA ASP A 71 1.09 -8.74 -9.89
C ASP A 71 0.43 -7.67 -9.00
N TYR A 72 1.22 -7.03 -8.13
CA TYR A 72 0.78 -5.92 -7.27
C TYR A 72 1.73 -4.73 -7.37
N LEU A 73 1.18 -3.54 -7.47
CA LEU A 73 1.92 -2.28 -7.38
C LEU A 73 1.45 -1.49 -6.17
N VAL A 74 2.32 -1.35 -5.17
CA VAL A 74 2.01 -0.70 -3.90
C VAL A 74 2.54 0.73 -3.89
N PHE A 75 1.65 1.71 -3.76
CA PHE A 75 1.97 3.13 -3.68
C PHE A 75 2.24 3.51 -2.22
N LEU A 76 3.45 3.98 -1.93
CA LEU A 76 3.89 4.48 -0.63
C LEU A 76 4.40 5.91 -0.79
N ALA A 77 3.65 6.87 -0.27
CA ALA A 77 3.90 8.28 -0.54
C ALA A 77 3.39 9.19 0.58
N PRO A 78 3.92 10.40 0.71
CA PRO A 78 3.22 11.47 1.42
C PRO A 78 2.07 12.02 0.57
N PRO A 79 1.06 12.70 1.15
CA PRO A 79 -0.08 13.24 0.40
C PRO A 79 0.28 14.17 -0.75
N LYS A 80 1.40 14.90 -0.65
CA LYS A 80 1.87 15.85 -1.67
C LYS A 80 2.52 15.20 -2.90
N ALA A 81 2.82 13.89 -2.86
CA ALA A 81 3.50 13.21 -3.95
C ALA A 81 2.65 13.17 -5.22
N SER A 82 3.28 13.45 -6.35
CA SER A 82 2.67 13.41 -7.68
C SER A 82 3.68 12.90 -8.69
N PHE A 83 3.19 12.32 -9.78
CA PHE A 83 4.03 11.94 -10.91
C PHE A 83 4.45 13.19 -11.68
N GLN A 84 5.71 13.21 -12.08
CA GLN A 84 6.31 14.32 -12.84
C GLN A 84 6.41 14.00 -14.34
N ASN A 85 6.36 12.71 -14.70
CA ASN A 85 6.57 12.25 -16.07
C ASN A 85 5.32 11.58 -16.64
N GLU A 86 4.94 11.91 -17.85
CA GLU A 86 3.84 11.25 -18.57
C GLU A 86 4.15 9.77 -18.87
N GLN A 87 5.43 9.44 -19.04
CA GLN A 87 5.85 8.05 -19.23
C GLN A 87 5.46 7.17 -18.01
N SER A 88 5.55 7.71 -16.80
CA SER A 88 5.10 7.03 -15.58
C SER A 88 3.61 6.71 -15.64
N LEU A 89 2.79 7.68 -16.06
CA LEU A 89 1.34 7.47 -16.22
C LEU A 89 1.02 6.46 -17.33
N SER A 90 1.82 6.44 -18.40
CA SER A 90 1.69 5.45 -19.48
C SER A 90 2.00 4.04 -18.97
N ALA A 91 3.07 3.88 -18.18
CA ALA A 91 3.43 2.61 -17.56
C ALA A 91 2.33 2.10 -16.60
N LEU A 92 1.76 2.99 -15.79
CA LEU A 92 0.64 2.64 -14.90
C LEU A 92 -0.59 2.17 -15.68
N ARG A 93 -0.95 2.86 -16.78
CA ARG A 93 -2.04 2.41 -17.66
C ARG A 93 -1.74 1.05 -18.27
N HIS A 94 -0.49 0.79 -18.65
CA HIS A 94 -0.07 -0.51 -19.17
C HIS A 94 -0.25 -1.60 -18.11
N LEU A 95 0.30 -1.41 -16.91
CA LEU A 95 0.19 -2.37 -15.81
C LEU A 95 -1.27 -2.67 -15.45
N SER A 96 -2.11 -1.63 -15.36
CA SER A 96 -3.56 -1.77 -15.09
C SER A 96 -4.26 -2.65 -16.13
N ARG A 97 -3.97 -2.43 -17.42
CA ARG A 97 -4.57 -3.24 -18.51
C ARG A 97 -4.09 -4.69 -18.51
N HIS A 98 -2.94 -4.98 -17.90
CA HIS A 98 -2.37 -6.33 -17.80
C HIS A 98 -2.67 -7.01 -16.47
N GLY A 99 -3.66 -6.50 -15.72
CA GLY A 99 -4.20 -7.16 -14.53
C GLY A 99 -3.39 -6.92 -13.26
N CYS A 100 -2.49 -5.93 -13.23
CA CYS A 100 -1.82 -5.52 -12.00
C CYS A 100 -2.85 -4.93 -11.03
N VAL A 101 -2.86 -5.41 -9.80
CA VAL A 101 -3.66 -4.84 -8.71
C VAL A 101 -2.89 -3.66 -8.10
N PHE A 102 -3.53 -2.51 -8.04
CA PHE A 102 -2.94 -1.32 -7.42
C PHE A 102 -3.31 -1.27 -5.95
N CYS A 103 -2.29 -1.21 -5.11
CA CYS A 103 -2.45 -1.09 -3.68
C CYS A 103 -1.93 0.28 -3.22
N ALA A 104 -2.64 0.99 -2.35
CA ALA A 104 -2.15 2.24 -1.79
C ALA A 104 -2.27 2.24 -0.27
N VAL A 105 -1.18 2.62 0.42
CA VAL A 105 -1.15 2.64 1.87
C VAL A 105 -0.88 4.05 2.36
N SER A 106 -1.67 4.50 3.34
CA SER A 106 -1.55 5.83 3.95
C SER A 106 -1.67 6.95 2.91
N GLY A 107 -0.68 7.85 2.81
CA GLY A 107 -0.65 8.92 1.82
C GLY A 107 -0.53 8.47 0.36
N GLY A 108 -0.21 7.18 0.11
CA GLY A 108 -0.13 6.61 -1.24
C GLY A 108 -1.44 6.67 -2.04
N VAL A 109 -2.57 6.83 -1.35
CA VAL A 109 -3.88 7.03 -2.00
C VAL A 109 -3.93 8.32 -2.84
N PHE A 110 -3.16 9.35 -2.49
CA PHE A 110 -3.15 10.62 -3.22
C PHE A 110 -2.53 10.50 -4.62
N PRO A 111 -1.27 10.05 -4.79
CA PRO A 111 -0.72 9.85 -6.14
C PRO A 111 -1.53 8.82 -6.93
N LEU A 112 -2.12 7.79 -6.29
CA LEU A 112 -3.01 6.86 -6.96
C LEU A 112 -4.26 7.58 -7.50
N ALA A 113 -4.95 8.38 -6.71
CA ALA A 113 -6.13 9.15 -7.13
C ALA A 113 -5.79 10.15 -8.26
N ARG A 114 -4.61 10.80 -8.20
CA ARG A 114 -4.12 11.72 -9.25
C ARG A 114 -3.92 11.05 -10.61
N THR A 115 -3.69 9.72 -10.66
CA THR A 115 -3.60 8.99 -11.93
C THR A 115 -4.91 8.93 -12.70
N LYS A 116 -6.05 9.13 -12.02
CA LYS A 116 -7.41 8.95 -12.56
C LYS A 116 -7.68 7.54 -13.10
N LEU A 117 -6.91 6.56 -12.69
CA LEU A 117 -7.11 5.15 -13.07
C LEU A 117 -8.10 4.44 -12.13
N VAL A 118 -8.32 5.00 -10.94
CA VAL A 118 -9.25 4.44 -9.95
C VAL A 118 -10.68 4.68 -10.41
N SER A 119 -11.48 3.62 -10.40
CA SER A 119 -12.92 3.70 -10.61
C SER A 119 -13.65 4.30 -9.39
N ALA A 120 -14.96 4.54 -9.52
CA ALA A 120 -15.80 5.07 -8.44
C ALA A 120 -16.06 4.01 -7.34
N VAL A 121 -15.03 3.70 -6.58
CA VAL A 121 -15.06 2.80 -5.41
C VAL A 121 -14.66 3.56 -4.16
N PRO A 122 -15.09 3.13 -2.96
CA PRO A 122 -14.59 3.69 -1.72
C PRO A 122 -13.08 3.49 -1.59
N LEU A 123 -12.38 4.50 -1.09
CA LEU A 123 -10.94 4.45 -0.84
C LEU A 123 -10.69 4.67 0.65
N SER A 124 -9.94 3.77 1.26
CA SER A 124 -9.49 3.94 2.65
C SER A 124 -8.50 5.09 2.71
N VAL A 125 -8.89 6.16 3.40
CA VAL A 125 -8.05 7.36 3.58
C VAL A 125 -7.75 7.52 5.06
N HIS A 126 -6.47 7.66 5.41
CA HIS A 126 -6.06 7.85 6.80
C HIS A 126 -6.78 9.07 7.40
N TRP A 127 -7.30 8.94 8.63
CA TRP A 127 -8.15 9.94 9.28
C TRP A 127 -7.54 11.36 9.27
N CYS A 128 -6.23 11.48 9.46
CA CYS A 128 -5.56 12.79 9.45
C CYS A 128 -5.47 13.44 8.07
N TYR A 129 -5.67 12.69 6.99
CA TYR A 129 -5.61 13.18 5.61
C TYR A 129 -7.00 13.38 4.99
N ARG A 130 -8.05 12.90 5.63
CA ARG A 130 -9.39 12.82 5.06
C ARG A 130 -9.90 14.16 4.54
N ALA A 131 -9.83 15.21 5.34
CA ALA A 131 -10.30 16.55 4.94
C ALA A 131 -9.56 17.08 3.69
N ASN A 132 -8.24 16.86 3.63
CA ASN A 132 -7.45 17.25 2.47
C ASN A 132 -7.79 16.41 1.23
N PHE A 133 -8.01 15.10 1.41
CA PHE A 133 -8.38 14.21 0.33
C PHE A 133 -9.75 14.57 -0.26
N GLU A 134 -10.76 14.75 0.56
CA GLU A 134 -12.12 15.14 0.13
C GLU A 134 -12.13 16.50 -0.58
N LYS A 135 -11.30 17.44 -0.14
CA LYS A 135 -11.14 18.75 -0.78
C LYS A 135 -10.50 18.64 -2.17
N GLU A 136 -9.45 17.81 -2.31
CA GLU A 136 -8.73 17.64 -3.58
C GLU A 136 -9.49 16.73 -4.56
N PHE A 137 -10.19 15.75 -4.04
CA PHE A 137 -10.86 14.70 -4.84
C PHE A 137 -12.35 14.57 -4.50
N PRO A 138 -13.17 15.60 -4.77
CA PRO A 138 -14.59 15.60 -4.37
C PRO A 138 -15.44 14.50 -5.03
N TYR A 139 -14.91 13.84 -6.06
CA TYR A 139 -15.60 12.78 -6.81
C TYR A 139 -15.27 11.37 -6.30
N TYR A 140 -14.30 11.22 -5.40
CA TYR A 140 -13.98 9.94 -4.77
C TYR A 140 -14.62 9.85 -3.38
N LEU A 141 -15.08 8.65 -3.04
CA LEU A 141 -15.62 8.38 -1.72
C LEU A 141 -14.48 8.02 -0.75
N ALA A 142 -14.16 8.94 0.16
CA ALA A 142 -13.22 8.68 1.26
C ALA A 142 -13.89 7.83 2.34
N SER A 143 -13.36 6.64 2.56
CA SER A 143 -13.82 5.71 3.60
C SER A 143 -13.02 5.87 4.89
N ASP A 144 -13.67 5.64 6.03
CA ASP A 144 -13.07 5.55 7.36
C ASP A 144 -12.67 4.12 7.75
N GLN A 145 -12.84 3.16 6.84
CA GLN A 145 -12.41 1.79 7.07
C GLN A 145 -10.88 1.68 7.02
N ILE A 146 -10.33 0.71 7.75
CA ILE A 146 -8.88 0.47 7.76
C ILE A 146 -8.41 0.00 6.38
N ILE A 147 -9.23 -0.81 5.69
CA ILE A 147 -8.96 -1.37 4.37
C ILE A 147 -10.22 -1.29 3.53
N GLU A 148 -10.06 -0.90 2.27
CA GLU A 148 -11.05 -1.04 1.22
C GLU A 148 -10.48 -1.91 0.10
N VAL A 149 -11.26 -2.90 -0.34
CA VAL A 149 -10.89 -3.84 -1.40
C VAL A 149 -11.88 -3.75 -2.53
N ALA A 150 -11.39 -3.49 -3.72
CA ALA A 150 -12.14 -3.57 -4.96
C ALA A 150 -11.39 -4.49 -5.93
N GLN A 151 -12.00 -4.85 -7.05
CA GLN A 151 -11.45 -5.86 -7.98
C GLN A 151 -9.99 -5.60 -8.40
N SER A 152 -9.60 -4.34 -8.62
CA SER A 152 -8.27 -3.96 -9.11
C SER A 152 -7.54 -2.98 -8.18
N PHE A 153 -8.13 -2.66 -7.03
CA PHE A 153 -7.61 -1.66 -6.10
C PHE A 153 -7.77 -2.13 -4.67
N ILE A 154 -6.71 -1.97 -3.88
CA ILE A 154 -6.71 -2.17 -2.44
C ILE A 154 -6.18 -0.88 -1.82
N THR A 155 -6.89 -0.32 -0.86
CA THR A 155 -6.41 0.85 -0.12
C THR A 155 -6.42 0.57 1.37
N ALA A 156 -5.37 1.01 2.06
CA ALA A 156 -5.23 0.84 3.49
C ALA A 156 -4.85 2.17 4.16
N SER A 157 -5.47 2.46 5.28
CA SER A 157 -5.34 3.76 5.96
C SER A 157 -3.92 4.03 6.49
N GLY A 158 -3.16 3.00 6.85
CA GLY A 158 -1.83 3.15 7.42
C GLY A 158 -1.10 1.83 7.57
N ALA A 159 0.01 1.81 8.32
CA ALA A 159 0.88 0.65 8.47
C ALA A 159 0.15 -0.60 9.00
N ALA A 160 -0.75 -0.45 9.98
CA ALA A 160 -1.54 -1.58 10.48
C ALA A 160 -2.45 -2.16 9.39
N GLY A 161 -3.07 -1.32 8.56
CA GLY A 161 -3.84 -1.78 7.41
C GLY A 161 -2.96 -2.43 6.34
N GLY A 162 -1.75 -1.93 6.11
CA GLY A 162 -0.77 -2.55 5.21
C GLY A 162 -0.38 -3.96 5.67
N PHE A 163 -0.18 -4.16 6.97
CA PHE A 163 0.07 -5.47 7.55
C PHE A 163 -1.07 -6.45 7.28
N GLU A 164 -2.32 -6.01 7.49
CA GLU A 164 -3.51 -6.82 7.21
C GLU A 164 -3.65 -7.15 5.72
N VAL A 165 -3.33 -6.22 4.82
CA VAL A 165 -3.28 -6.49 3.37
C VAL A 165 -2.27 -7.59 3.08
N ALA A 166 -1.08 -7.54 3.67
CA ALA A 166 -0.07 -8.60 3.50
C ALA A 166 -0.57 -9.95 4.03
N LEU A 167 -1.23 -10.00 5.20
CA LEU A 167 -1.82 -11.24 5.74
C LEU A 167 -2.90 -11.80 4.80
N ASN A 168 -3.75 -10.94 4.22
CA ASN A 168 -4.76 -11.38 3.26
C ASN A 168 -4.13 -12.00 1.99
N LEU A 169 -3.05 -11.39 1.47
CA LEU A 169 -2.30 -11.94 0.34
C LEU A 169 -1.67 -13.29 0.68
N ILE A 170 -1.14 -13.43 1.90
CA ILE A 170 -0.58 -14.70 2.40
C ILE A 170 -1.67 -15.76 2.50
N GLU A 171 -2.81 -15.43 3.07
CA GLU A 171 -3.95 -16.36 3.19
C GLU A 171 -4.45 -16.83 1.82
N GLU A 172 -4.58 -15.91 0.86
CA GLU A 172 -5.01 -16.23 -0.50
C GLU A 172 -4.05 -17.20 -1.21
N ARG A 173 -2.74 -17.06 -0.98
CA ARG A 173 -1.70 -17.81 -1.71
C ARG A 173 -1.24 -19.08 -0.98
N LEU A 174 -1.19 -19.06 0.33
CA LEU A 174 -0.60 -20.12 1.19
C LEU A 174 -1.59 -20.72 2.19
N GLY A 175 -2.80 -20.16 2.28
CA GLY A 175 -3.85 -20.62 3.18
C GLY A 175 -3.77 -20.02 4.59
N SER A 176 -4.85 -20.24 5.35
CA SER A 176 -5.05 -19.63 6.67
C SER A 176 -4.03 -20.07 7.72
N ASN A 177 -3.51 -21.30 7.62
CA ASN A 177 -2.52 -21.79 8.59
C ASN A 177 -1.23 -20.97 8.55
N VAL A 178 -0.68 -20.73 7.34
CA VAL A 178 0.53 -19.91 7.17
C VAL A 178 0.26 -18.46 7.58
N SER A 179 -0.88 -17.90 7.18
CA SER A 179 -1.25 -16.53 7.57
C SER A 179 -1.37 -16.36 9.08
N THR A 180 -1.95 -17.36 9.78
CA THR A 180 -2.04 -17.37 11.24
C THR A 180 -0.66 -17.47 11.90
N GLU A 181 0.23 -18.34 11.39
CA GLU A 181 1.59 -18.46 11.90
C GLU A 181 2.39 -17.17 11.74
N VAL A 182 2.28 -16.51 10.58
CA VAL A 182 2.86 -15.18 10.35
C VAL A 182 2.30 -14.14 11.33
N ALA A 183 0.99 -14.12 11.55
CA ALA A 183 0.38 -13.21 12.53
C ALA A 183 0.93 -13.45 13.96
N CYS A 184 1.08 -14.72 14.36
CA CYS A 184 1.69 -15.10 15.64
C CYS A 184 3.16 -14.68 15.74
N TRP A 185 3.93 -14.79 14.65
CA TRP A 185 5.32 -14.32 14.60
C TRP A 185 5.46 -12.85 14.99
N PHE A 186 4.55 -12.03 14.49
CA PHE A 186 4.51 -10.58 14.78
C PHE A 186 3.70 -10.24 16.05
N GLN A 187 3.25 -11.24 16.83
CA GLN A 187 2.38 -11.05 17.99
C GLN A 187 1.11 -10.24 17.64
N HIS A 188 0.64 -10.39 16.41
CA HIS A 188 -0.59 -9.74 15.93
C HIS A 188 -1.80 -10.52 16.46
N PRO A 189 -2.68 -9.92 17.27
CA PRO A 189 -3.67 -10.67 18.05
C PRO A 189 -4.74 -11.37 17.21
N MET A 190 -5.11 -10.81 16.07
CA MET A 190 -6.07 -11.41 15.12
C MET A 190 -6.01 -10.71 13.76
N MET A 191 -6.28 -11.47 12.69
CA MET A 191 -6.57 -10.89 11.39
C MET A 191 -7.86 -10.07 11.46
N ARG A 192 -7.79 -8.82 11.07
CA ARG A 192 -8.96 -7.95 11.03
C ARG A 192 -9.75 -8.23 9.76
N LYS A 193 -11.03 -8.52 9.90
CA LYS A 193 -11.95 -8.65 8.76
C LYS A 193 -12.16 -7.26 8.13
N SER A 194 -12.51 -7.23 6.83
CA SER A 194 -12.98 -6.00 6.17
C SER A 194 -14.16 -5.39 6.96
N GLY A 195 -14.31 -4.07 6.91
CA GLY A 195 -15.40 -3.38 7.60
C GLY A 195 -15.03 -2.81 8.98
N ILE A 196 -13.75 -2.89 9.40
CA ILE A 196 -13.29 -2.28 10.65
C ILE A 196 -12.88 -0.83 10.40
N ARG A 197 -13.47 0.07 11.21
CA ARG A 197 -13.19 1.50 11.16
C ARG A 197 -11.85 1.83 11.81
N GLN A 198 -11.25 2.91 11.34
CA GLN A 198 -10.04 3.50 11.91
C GLN A 198 -10.27 3.97 13.34
N ILE A 199 -9.24 3.81 14.17
CA ILE A 199 -9.20 4.44 15.49
C ILE A 199 -8.77 5.88 15.29
N THR A 200 -9.60 6.82 15.71
CA THR A 200 -9.28 8.25 15.67
C THR A 200 -9.04 8.77 17.09
N PRO A 201 -8.16 9.78 17.28
CA PRO A 201 -8.02 10.41 18.58
C PRO A 201 -9.39 10.94 19.04
N VAL A 202 -9.75 10.64 20.29
CA VAL A 202 -10.89 11.32 20.91
C VAL A 202 -10.46 12.79 21.10
N PRO A 203 -11.26 13.78 20.66
CA PRO A 203 -10.96 15.16 20.97
C PRO A 203 -10.95 15.34 22.49
N ASP A 204 -9.76 15.44 23.08
CA ASP A 204 -9.63 15.72 24.49
C ASP A 204 -9.93 17.21 24.68
N ALA A 205 -10.99 17.51 25.44
CA ALA A 205 -11.40 18.87 25.76
C ALA A 205 -10.29 19.68 26.51
N SER A 206 -9.19 19.03 26.89
CA SER A 206 -8.05 19.63 27.62
C SER A 206 -6.91 20.16 26.75
N PHE A 207 -6.91 19.89 25.42
CA PHE A 207 -5.88 20.38 24.49
C PHE A 207 -6.35 21.51 23.57
N THR A 208 -7.10 22.46 24.10
CA THR A 208 -7.21 23.80 23.48
C THR A 208 -5.99 24.61 23.90
N LYS A 209 -4.96 24.63 23.05
CA LYS A 209 -3.92 25.66 23.06
C LYS A 209 -4.16 26.63 21.93
#